data_d9deec8b08f432b2d1079bca7c6d12fb
#
_entry.id   d9deec8b08f432b2d1079bca7c6d12fb
#
_cell.length_a   1.000
_cell.length_b   1.000
_cell.length_c   1.000
_cell.angle_alpha   90.00
_cell.angle_beta   90.00
_cell.angle_gamma   90.00
#
_symmetry.space_group_name_H-M   'P 1'
#
loop_
_entity.id
_entity.type
_entity.pdbx_description
1 polymer ?
#
loop_
_entity_poly.entity_id
_entity_poly.type
_entity_poly.pdbx_seq_one_letter_code
_entity_poly.pdbx_strand_id
1 'polypeptide(L)'
;LLETGFEEAVLMYQSEFADRMLAPAGTPECGRLSVMVQTYCAVGRVFDVPPQAFSPRPKVRSTVLHIVPREPLFPIRDRDLYARVVRALFSHRRKTVRNSLKSAGSMLESGLAEFLVKNLPEEILAARPEELYLEDFATIANMGAS
;
A
#
# COMPACT_ATOMS: atom_id res chain seq x y z
N LEU A 1 12.07 6.66 -5.02
CA LEU A 1 11.47 7.03 -6.30
C LEU A 1 10.27 7.95 -6.14
N LEU A 2 9.33 7.60 -5.23
CA LEU A 2 8.14 8.43 -5.00
C LEU A 2 8.47 9.80 -4.37
N GLU A 3 9.59 9.90 -3.68
CA GLU A 3 10.00 11.13 -3.00
C GLU A 3 10.78 12.09 -3.88
N THR A 4 11.37 11.61 -4.99
CA THR A 4 12.24 12.42 -5.84
C THR A 4 11.51 13.26 -6.87
N GLY A 5 10.23 12.99 -7.10
CA GLY A 5 9.44 13.65 -8.15
C GLY A 5 9.86 13.21 -9.53
N PHE A 6 8.91 12.78 -10.36
CA PHE A 6 9.13 12.42 -11.75
C PHE A 6 7.81 12.54 -12.50
N GLU A 7 7.86 12.77 -13.82
CA GLU A 7 6.65 12.87 -14.64
C GLU A 7 6.10 11.49 -15.00
N GLU A 8 7.01 10.58 -15.37
CA GLU A 8 6.69 9.18 -15.61
C GLU A 8 7.97 8.36 -15.53
N ALA A 9 7.82 7.08 -15.30
CA ALA A 9 8.93 6.15 -15.30
C ALA A 9 8.53 4.85 -15.99
N VAL A 10 9.48 4.27 -16.73
CA VAL A 10 9.37 2.92 -17.28
C VAL A 10 10.50 2.13 -16.65
N LEU A 11 10.16 1.20 -15.76
CA LEU A 11 11.13 0.50 -14.94
C LEU A 11 10.91 -1.00 -15.00
N MET A 12 12.01 -1.74 -14.89
CA MET A 12 11.98 -3.20 -14.88
C MET A 12 12.25 -3.72 -13.47
N TYR A 13 11.40 -4.63 -13.02
CA TYR A 13 11.51 -5.30 -11.72
C TYR A 13 11.41 -6.79 -11.89
N GLN A 14 11.88 -7.56 -10.89
CA GLN A 14 11.53 -8.97 -10.81
C GLN A 14 10.00 -9.09 -10.79
N SER A 15 9.46 -10.09 -11.50
CA SER A 15 8.01 -10.18 -11.68
C SER A 15 7.24 -10.29 -10.37
N GLU A 16 7.78 -11.00 -9.37
CA GLU A 16 7.13 -11.08 -8.06
C GLU A 16 6.96 -9.71 -7.41
N PHE A 17 7.99 -8.86 -7.48
CA PHE A 17 7.94 -7.51 -6.94
C PHE A 17 6.96 -6.63 -7.72
N ALA A 18 6.98 -6.73 -9.04
CA ALA A 18 6.05 -6.01 -9.92
C ALA A 18 4.60 -6.42 -9.62
N ASP A 19 4.35 -7.72 -9.43
CA ASP A 19 3.02 -8.22 -9.11
C ASP A 19 2.50 -7.65 -7.79
N ARG A 20 3.37 -7.46 -6.80
CA ARG A 20 2.99 -6.80 -5.55
C ARG A 20 2.60 -5.33 -5.75
N MET A 21 3.32 -4.62 -6.62
CA MET A 21 2.98 -3.23 -6.93
C MET A 21 1.62 -3.12 -7.64
N LEU A 22 1.27 -4.12 -8.44
CA LEU A 22 0.05 -4.16 -9.24
C LEU A 22 -1.14 -4.77 -8.52
N ALA A 23 -0.94 -5.47 -7.40
CA ALA A 23 -2.00 -6.20 -6.70
C ALA A 23 -3.11 -5.25 -6.27
N PRO A 24 -4.36 -5.45 -6.75
CA PRO A 24 -5.45 -4.56 -6.39
C PRO A 24 -5.79 -4.60 -4.91
N ALA A 25 -6.23 -3.48 -4.35
CA ALA A 25 -6.83 -3.45 -3.03
C ALA A 25 -8.03 -4.40 -2.98
N GLY A 26 -8.24 -5.05 -1.85
CA GLY A 26 -9.31 -6.03 -1.70
C GLY A 26 -8.92 -7.44 -2.14
N THR A 27 -7.67 -7.68 -2.51
CA THR A 27 -7.17 -9.01 -2.88
C THR A 27 -6.13 -9.51 -1.88
N PRO A 28 -5.97 -10.85 -1.75
CA PRO A 28 -4.99 -11.42 -0.82
C PRO A 28 -3.55 -11.01 -1.10
N GLU A 29 -3.23 -10.67 -2.33
CA GLU A 29 -1.88 -10.27 -2.74
C GLU A 29 -1.56 -8.82 -2.40
N CYS A 30 -2.57 -8.01 -2.08
CA CYS A 30 -2.38 -6.62 -1.71
C CYS A 30 -1.58 -6.49 -0.42
N GLY A 31 -0.55 -5.67 -0.45
CA GLY A 31 0.28 -5.40 0.70
C GLY A 31 0.58 -3.91 0.82
N ARG A 32 1.46 -3.57 1.75
CA ARG A 32 1.87 -2.18 1.99
C ARG A 32 2.38 -1.51 0.71
N LEU A 33 3.23 -2.21 -0.04
CA LEU A 33 3.77 -1.67 -1.30
C LEU A 33 2.66 -1.38 -2.31
N SER A 34 1.71 -2.32 -2.45
CA SER A 34 0.56 -2.14 -3.34
C SER A 34 -0.20 -0.85 -3.02
N VAL A 35 -0.55 -0.68 -1.74
CA VAL A 35 -1.33 0.47 -1.28
C VAL A 35 -0.57 1.77 -1.51
N MET A 36 0.69 1.84 -1.11
CA MET A 36 1.47 3.07 -1.21
C MET A 36 1.71 3.48 -2.66
N VAL A 37 2.08 2.55 -3.52
CA VAL A 37 2.33 2.84 -4.93
C VAL A 37 1.03 3.29 -5.62
N GLN A 38 -0.06 2.53 -5.43
CA GLN A 38 -1.33 2.83 -6.12
C GLN A 38 -2.02 4.07 -5.60
N THR A 39 -1.74 4.48 -4.37
CA THR A 39 -2.26 5.73 -3.83
C THR A 39 -1.67 6.94 -4.55
N TYR A 40 -0.37 6.92 -4.83
CA TYR A 40 0.36 8.07 -5.36
C TYR A 40 0.72 7.94 -6.84
N CYS A 41 0.46 6.79 -7.45
CA CYS A 41 0.82 6.55 -8.85
C CYS A 41 -0.25 5.73 -9.55
N ALA A 42 -0.38 5.95 -10.85
CA ALA A 42 -1.00 5.00 -11.75
C ALA A 42 0.11 4.05 -12.22
N VAL A 43 -0.11 2.75 -12.08
CA VAL A 43 0.88 1.72 -12.41
C VAL A 43 0.26 0.74 -13.38
N GLY A 44 0.95 0.47 -14.49
CA GLY A 44 0.51 -0.50 -15.47
C GLY A 44 1.63 -1.42 -15.92
N ARG A 45 1.28 -2.66 -16.24
CA ARG A 45 2.20 -3.62 -16.84
C ARG A 45 2.37 -3.30 -18.32
N VAL A 46 3.63 -3.19 -18.78
CA VAL A 46 3.93 -2.99 -20.20
C VAL A 46 4.13 -4.36 -20.86
N PHE A 47 5.12 -5.13 -20.37
CA PHE A 47 5.37 -6.50 -20.85
C PHE A 47 6.26 -7.25 -19.85
N ASP A 48 6.26 -8.58 -19.97
CA ASP A 48 7.16 -9.45 -19.21
C ASP A 48 8.40 -9.78 -20.05
N VAL A 49 9.55 -9.91 -19.37
CA VAL A 49 10.80 -10.28 -19.99
C VAL A 49 11.24 -11.63 -19.43
N PRO A 50 11.38 -12.67 -20.28
CA PRO A 50 11.80 -13.97 -19.80
C PRO A 50 13.28 -13.97 -19.40
N PRO A 51 13.72 -14.89 -18.50
CA PRO A 51 15.11 -14.96 -18.08
C PRO A 51 16.09 -15.14 -19.26
N GLN A 52 15.65 -15.81 -20.33
CA GLN A 52 16.46 -16.08 -21.52
C GLN A 52 16.93 -14.83 -22.25
N ALA A 53 16.25 -13.68 -22.03
CA ALA A 53 16.61 -12.41 -22.67
C ALA A 53 17.87 -11.77 -22.10
N PHE A 54 18.39 -12.30 -20.99
CA PHE A 54 19.54 -11.71 -20.29
C PHE A 54 20.78 -12.61 -20.37
N SER A 55 21.95 -11.98 -20.31
CA SER A 55 23.23 -12.65 -20.17
C SER A 55 24.08 -11.94 -19.11
N PRO A 56 24.37 -12.56 -17.96
CA PRO A 56 23.95 -13.91 -17.57
C PRO A 56 22.43 -14.00 -17.30
N ARG A 57 21.87 -15.22 -17.47
CA ARG A 57 20.45 -15.45 -17.26
C ARG A 57 20.08 -15.32 -15.78
N PRO A 58 19.10 -14.46 -15.41
CA PRO A 58 18.56 -14.45 -14.04
C PRO A 58 17.70 -15.70 -13.80
N LYS A 59 17.41 -15.96 -12.52
CA LYS A 59 16.63 -17.14 -12.12
C LYS A 59 15.12 -16.93 -12.31
N VAL A 60 14.67 -15.69 -12.40
CA VAL A 60 13.25 -15.34 -12.43
C VAL A 60 12.96 -14.39 -13.58
N ARG A 61 11.68 -14.33 -13.95
CA ARG A 61 11.22 -13.37 -14.96
C ARG A 61 11.28 -11.96 -14.42
N SER A 62 11.36 -10.99 -15.33
CA SER A 62 11.26 -9.57 -15.04
C SER A 62 10.01 -9.01 -15.69
N THR A 63 9.50 -7.92 -15.15
CA THR A 63 8.33 -7.23 -15.66
C THR A 63 8.65 -5.77 -15.83
N VAL A 64 8.31 -5.20 -16.97
CA VAL A 64 8.44 -3.78 -17.23
C VAL A 64 7.12 -3.10 -16.85
N LEU A 65 7.22 -2.09 -15.99
CA LEU A 65 6.09 -1.30 -15.50
C LEU A 65 6.18 0.14 -16.01
N HIS A 66 5.03 0.71 -16.29
CA HIS A 66 4.87 2.14 -16.53
C HIS A 66 4.25 2.76 -15.28
N ILE A 67 4.93 3.72 -14.69
CA ILE A 67 4.55 4.36 -13.43
C ILE A 67 4.39 5.87 -13.67
N VAL A 68 3.20 6.38 -13.39
CA VAL A 68 2.89 7.80 -13.54
C VAL A 68 2.42 8.35 -12.20
N PRO A 69 3.15 9.31 -11.60
CA PRO A 69 2.68 9.96 -10.37
C PRO A 69 1.35 10.67 -10.60
N ARG A 70 0.50 10.63 -9.60
CA ARG A 70 -0.79 11.32 -9.64
C ARG A 70 -1.16 11.78 -8.24
N GLU A 71 -2.07 12.74 -8.17
CA GLU A 71 -2.70 13.06 -6.90
C GLU A 71 -3.62 11.90 -6.49
N PRO A 72 -3.69 11.56 -5.20
CA PRO A 72 -4.62 10.56 -4.72
C PRO A 72 -6.06 10.88 -5.14
N LEU A 73 -6.86 9.84 -5.41
CA LEU A 73 -8.25 9.99 -5.83
C LEU A 73 -9.18 10.39 -4.68
N PHE A 74 -8.65 10.50 -3.47
CA PHE A 74 -9.37 10.87 -2.25
C PHE A 74 -8.47 11.76 -1.39
N PRO A 75 -9.04 12.59 -0.49
CA PRO A 75 -8.23 13.45 0.37
C PRO A 75 -7.37 12.65 1.33
N ILE A 76 -6.13 13.09 1.53
CA ILE A 76 -5.23 12.59 2.56
C ILE A 76 -4.72 13.82 3.32
N ARG A 77 -5.20 13.99 4.55
CA ARG A 77 -4.88 15.16 5.36
C ARG A 77 -3.44 15.19 5.82
N ASP A 78 -2.91 14.03 6.17
CA ASP A 78 -1.55 13.87 6.70
C ASP A 78 -0.93 12.65 6.04
N ARG A 79 -0.04 12.88 5.08
CA ARG A 79 0.60 11.81 4.30
C ARG A 79 1.52 10.95 5.15
N ASP A 80 2.18 11.53 6.16
CA ASP A 80 3.02 10.77 7.08
C ASP A 80 2.18 9.84 7.94
N LEU A 81 1.07 10.33 8.48
CA LEU A 81 0.15 9.50 9.25
C LEU A 81 -0.45 8.39 8.38
N TYR A 82 -0.82 8.70 7.14
CA TYR A 82 -1.32 7.70 6.19
C TYR A 82 -0.30 6.56 6.01
N ALA A 83 0.96 6.90 5.78
CA ALA A 83 2.02 5.90 5.62
C ALA A 83 2.20 5.05 6.88
N ARG A 84 2.14 5.68 8.07
CA ARG A 84 2.28 4.95 9.34
C ARG A 84 1.09 4.03 9.61
N VAL A 85 -0.13 4.48 9.28
CA VAL A 85 -1.33 3.64 9.40
C VAL A 85 -1.22 2.42 8.48
N VAL A 86 -0.87 2.62 7.22
CA VAL A 86 -0.70 1.52 6.26
C VAL A 86 0.36 0.54 6.77
N ARG A 87 1.48 1.04 7.24
CA ARG A 87 2.54 0.20 7.81
C ARG A 87 2.06 -0.59 9.02
N ALA A 88 1.36 0.05 9.94
CA ALA A 88 0.85 -0.61 11.14
C ALA A 88 -0.12 -1.74 10.81
N LEU A 89 -1.03 -1.50 9.87
CA LEU A 89 -2.02 -2.50 9.48
C LEU A 89 -1.36 -3.71 8.80
N PHE A 90 -0.42 -3.49 7.89
CA PHE A 90 0.24 -4.60 7.20
C PHE A 90 1.36 -5.27 8.00
N SER A 91 1.73 -4.72 9.14
CA SER A 91 2.66 -5.40 10.07
C SER A 91 2.03 -6.64 10.69
N HIS A 92 0.70 -6.72 10.73
CA HIS A 92 -0.06 -7.83 11.27
C HIS A 92 -1.22 -8.20 10.33
N ARG A 93 -0.90 -8.54 9.10
CA ARG A 93 -1.90 -8.72 8.05
C ARG A 93 -2.92 -9.83 8.32
N ARG A 94 -2.61 -10.78 9.21
CA ARG A 94 -3.58 -11.82 9.62
C ARG A 94 -4.58 -11.32 10.65
N LYS A 95 -4.29 -10.20 11.30
CA LYS A 95 -5.19 -9.59 12.28
C LYS A 95 -6.20 -8.68 11.60
N THR A 96 -7.34 -8.49 12.26
CA THR A 96 -8.29 -7.46 11.85
C THR A 96 -7.69 -6.08 12.05
N VAL A 97 -8.28 -5.07 11.41
CA VAL A 97 -7.87 -3.67 11.60
C VAL A 97 -7.89 -3.31 13.10
N ARG A 98 -8.97 -3.69 13.81
CA ARG A 98 -9.07 -3.46 15.26
C ARG A 98 -7.85 -3.99 16.02
N ASN A 99 -7.52 -5.23 15.79
CA ASN A 99 -6.42 -5.86 16.51
C ASN A 99 -5.05 -5.35 16.06
N SER A 100 -4.89 -5.00 14.78
CA SER A 100 -3.67 -4.40 14.29
C SER A 100 -3.43 -3.02 14.91
N LEU A 101 -4.48 -2.21 15.04
CA LEU A 101 -4.38 -0.90 15.69
C LEU A 101 -3.97 -1.05 17.16
N LYS A 102 -4.57 -2.00 17.87
CA LYS A 102 -4.21 -2.28 19.27
C LYS A 102 -2.76 -2.74 19.42
N SER A 103 -2.21 -3.40 18.41
CA SER A 103 -0.85 -3.93 18.40
C SER A 103 0.18 -2.98 17.77
N ALA A 104 -0.24 -1.79 17.31
CA ALA A 104 0.62 -0.89 16.57
C ALA A 104 1.79 -0.33 17.39
N GLY A 105 1.63 -0.23 18.70
CA GLY A 105 2.70 0.25 19.57
C GLY A 105 3.18 1.65 19.18
N SER A 106 4.50 1.79 19.06
CA SER A 106 5.13 3.07 18.74
C SER A 106 4.94 3.53 17.29
N MET A 107 4.33 2.72 16.42
CA MET A 107 4.05 3.15 15.05
C MET A 107 3.01 4.26 15.00
N LEU A 108 2.14 4.34 16.01
CA LEU A 108 1.11 5.37 16.13
C LEU A 108 1.30 6.16 17.42
N GLU A 109 0.85 7.39 17.40
CA GLU A 109 0.91 8.23 18.59
C GLU A 109 0.07 7.68 19.73
N SER A 110 0.47 7.98 20.97
CA SER A 110 -0.24 7.53 22.15
C SER A 110 -1.71 7.98 22.12
N GLY A 111 -2.61 7.05 22.37
CA GLY A 111 -4.05 7.30 22.37
C GLY A 111 -4.72 7.25 21.01
N LEU A 112 -3.97 7.28 19.93
CA LEU A 112 -4.54 7.28 18.57
C LEU A 112 -5.24 5.95 18.25
N ALA A 113 -4.62 4.84 18.60
CA ALA A 113 -5.21 3.52 18.35
C ALA A 113 -6.55 3.36 19.07
N GLU A 114 -6.62 3.76 20.32
CA GLU A 114 -7.86 3.71 21.10
C GLU A 114 -8.94 4.60 20.50
N PHE A 115 -8.57 5.80 20.06
CA PHE A 115 -9.49 6.72 19.42
C PHE A 115 -10.05 6.12 18.12
N LEU A 116 -9.20 5.53 17.29
CA LEU A 116 -9.61 4.92 16.03
C LEU A 116 -10.50 3.70 16.25
N VAL A 117 -10.16 2.84 17.21
CA VAL A 117 -10.99 1.67 17.53
C VAL A 117 -12.38 2.09 18.01
N LYS A 118 -12.47 3.19 18.74
CA LYS A 118 -13.75 3.70 19.25
C LYS A 118 -14.61 4.34 18.16
N ASN A 119 -14.01 4.97 17.16
CA ASN A 119 -14.73 5.84 16.23
C ASN A 119 -14.88 5.30 14.80
N LEU A 120 -14.08 4.30 14.39
CA LEU A 120 -14.18 3.73 13.04
C LEU A 120 -15.42 2.87 12.88
N PRO A 121 -15.98 2.80 11.64
CA PRO A 121 -17.09 1.88 11.35
C PRO A 121 -16.69 0.43 11.60
N GLU A 122 -17.66 -0.39 12.02
CA GLU A 122 -17.43 -1.80 12.31
C GLU A 122 -16.97 -2.58 11.08
N GLU A 123 -17.46 -2.24 9.89
CA GLU A 123 -17.02 -2.90 8.66
C GLU A 123 -15.52 -2.77 8.44
N ILE A 124 -14.95 -1.62 8.75
CA ILE A 124 -13.51 -1.40 8.65
C ILE A 124 -12.78 -2.13 9.78
N LEU A 125 -13.26 -2.00 11.00
CA LEU A 125 -12.60 -2.60 12.18
C LEU A 125 -12.54 -4.13 12.11
N ALA A 126 -13.55 -4.76 11.55
CA ALA A 126 -13.63 -6.22 11.46
C ALA A 126 -12.89 -6.79 10.25
N ALA A 127 -12.52 -5.96 9.30
CA ALA A 127 -11.81 -6.40 8.10
C ALA A 127 -10.31 -6.64 8.37
N ARG A 128 -9.69 -7.45 7.53
CA ARG A 128 -8.23 -7.56 7.47
C ARG A 128 -7.69 -6.54 6.46
N PRO A 129 -6.42 -6.13 6.59
CA PRO A 129 -5.88 -5.08 5.70
C PRO A 129 -6.03 -5.36 4.21
N GLU A 130 -5.82 -6.62 3.78
CA GLU A 130 -5.93 -6.96 2.36
C GLU A 130 -7.38 -6.92 1.84
N GLU A 131 -8.35 -6.87 2.73
CA GLU A 131 -9.76 -6.79 2.35
C GLU A 131 -10.24 -5.34 2.15
N LEU A 132 -9.44 -4.36 2.57
CA LEU A 132 -9.80 -2.93 2.47
C LEU A 132 -9.56 -2.38 1.07
N TYR A 133 -10.34 -1.37 0.69
CA TYR A 133 -10.09 -0.55 -0.49
C TYR A 133 -9.12 0.59 -0.15
N LEU A 134 -8.52 1.20 -1.18
CA LEU A 134 -7.55 2.27 -0.96
C LEU A 134 -8.12 3.41 -0.12
N GLU A 135 -9.36 3.84 -0.40
CA GLU A 135 -9.95 4.94 0.36
C GLU A 135 -10.25 4.59 1.81
N ASP A 136 -10.35 3.30 2.17
CA ASP A 136 -10.54 2.89 3.56
C ASP A 136 -9.30 3.24 4.39
N PHE A 137 -8.11 3.07 3.83
CA PHE A 137 -6.88 3.48 4.50
C PHE A 137 -6.85 4.99 4.73
N ALA A 138 -7.33 5.76 3.75
CA ALA A 138 -7.44 7.20 3.90
C ALA A 138 -8.47 7.59 4.96
N THR A 139 -9.60 6.89 5.03
CA THR A 139 -10.62 7.11 6.05
C THR A 139 -10.03 6.93 7.45
N ILE A 140 -9.27 5.87 7.66
CA ILE A 140 -8.61 5.59 8.94
C ILE A 140 -7.64 6.72 9.29
N ALA A 141 -6.75 7.05 8.37
CA ALA A 141 -5.73 8.08 8.62
C ALA A 141 -6.36 9.46 8.83
N ASN A 142 -7.35 9.83 8.01
CA ASN A 142 -7.99 11.14 8.12
C ASN A 142 -8.77 11.30 9.42
N MET A 143 -9.37 10.23 9.92
CA MET A 143 -10.04 10.26 11.21
C MET A 143 -9.05 10.54 12.35
N GLY A 144 -7.83 10.05 12.24
CA GLY A 144 -6.78 10.28 13.22
C GLY A 144 -6.03 11.59 13.03
N ALA A 145 -6.18 12.26 11.90
CA ALA A 145 -5.52 13.54 11.65
C ALA A 145 -6.23 14.67 12.39
N SER A 146 -5.47 15.52 13.03
CA SER A 146 -6.00 16.65 13.77
C SER A 146 -6.01 17.94 12.94
#